data_e5979244ae6057e4fafb10047e524ac1
#
_entry.id   e5979244ae6057e4fafb10047e524ac1
#
_cell.length_a   1.000
_cell.length_b   1.000
_cell.length_c   1.000
_cell.angle_alpha   90.00
_cell.angle_beta   90.00
_cell.angle_gamma   90.00
#
_symmetry.space_group_name_H-M   'P 1'
#
loop_
_entity.id
_entity.type
_entity.pdbx_description
1 polymer ?
#
loop_
_entity_poly.entity_id
_entity_poly.type
_entity_poly.pdbx_seq_one_letter_code
_entity_poly.pdbx_strand_id
1 'polypeptide(L)'
;MKLAQRLALLTFILTLLLVAIGAYVRTTGSGLGCPDWPTCHGGVVPPGTRHSIIEFSHRLTASIVGLLVIATAVAAWKYYRHVPFAVWAATIAVPLVGFQGILGAITVVRELPPEIVASHLLTAMLVLAFELAACVSMYLEDPGHSGKLREIVTASTRSTGKLGLLGIALLAVVMWIGGYMAESGASTACTGWPTCNGSLLPANDDHEIVHMVHRYLAAALIFILIPFVIAAWRQRHELFWAKSVAVVMSVLYVAQVLVGALNVWYTFPDFLAVAHTAIAAGIWSTLAAAILLTFYAPAAERHAETLAKGDKVTV
;
A
#
# COMPACT_ATOMS: atom_id res chain seq x y z
N MET A 1 -19.43 6.64 13.47
CA MET A 1 -18.95 5.46 12.69
C MET A 1 -19.59 4.19 13.24
N LYS A 2 -20.17 3.38 12.36
CA LYS A 2 -20.71 2.06 12.71
C LYS A 2 -19.58 1.07 13.03
N LEU A 3 -19.88 0.00 13.75
CA LEU A 3 -18.87 -0.99 14.16
C LEU A 3 -18.08 -1.55 12.94
N ALA A 4 -18.79 -1.87 11.84
CA ALA A 4 -18.16 -2.40 10.62
C ALA A 4 -17.15 -1.41 9.98
N GLN A 5 -17.47 -0.11 9.97
CA GLN A 5 -16.54 0.92 9.46
C GLN A 5 -15.29 1.05 10.34
N ARG A 6 -15.47 0.96 11.69
CA ARG A 6 -14.33 0.97 12.61
C ARG A 6 -13.44 -0.26 12.42
N LEU A 7 -14.07 -1.43 12.20
CA LEU A 7 -13.35 -2.67 11.92
C LEU A 7 -12.56 -2.55 10.62
N ALA A 8 -13.16 -2.09 9.53
CA ALA A 8 -12.49 -1.90 8.25
C ALA A 8 -11.30 -0.91 8.36
N LEU A 9 -11.48 0.20 9.06
CA LEU A 9 -10.41 1.16 9.31
C LEU A 9 -9.28 0.57 10.16
N LEU A 10 -9.62 -0.17 11.22
CA LEU A 10 -8.64 -0.85 12.07
C LEU A 10 -7.84 -1.88 11.26
N THR A 11 -8.52 -2.68 10.44
CA THR A 11 -7.86 -3.67 9.56
C THR A 11 -6.87 -2.98 8.63
N PHE A 12 -7.27 -1.92 7.94
CA PHE A 12 -6.40 -1.14 7.06
C PHE A 12 -5.17 -0.57 7.79
N ILE A 13 -5.36 0.03 8.98
CA ILE A 13 -4.25 0.60 9.77
C ILE A 13 -3.30 -0.50 10.22
N LEU A 14 -3.80 -1.65 10.69
CA LEU A 14 -2.96 -2.75 11.14
C LEU A 14 -2.23 -3.41 9.96
N THR A 15 -2.82 -3.48 8.77
CA THR A 15 -2.12 -3.93 7.55
C THR A 15 -1.00 -2.97 7.17
N LEU A 16 -1.23 -1.66 7.25
CA LEU A 16 -0.17 -0.66 7.01
C LEU A 16 1.00 -0.82 8.00
N LEU A 17 0.71 -1.04 9.28
CA LEU A 17 1.72 -1.32 10.31
C LEU A 17 2.43 -2.65 10.05
N LEU A 18 1.69 -3.68 9.59
CA LEU A 18 2.27 -4.99 9.25
C LEU A 18 3.29 -4.88 8.10
N VAL A 19 3.05 -4.01 7.11
CA VAL A 19 4.03 -3.71 6.05
C VAL A 19 5.34 -3.14 6.65
N ALA A 20 5.23 -2.23 7.61
CA ALA A 20 6.40 -1.68 8.29
C ALA A 20 7.12 -2.74 9.14
N ILE A 21 6.39 -3.62 9.84
CA ILE A 21 6.96 -4.75 10.58
C ILE A 21 7.67 -5.72 9.62
N GLY A 22 7.08 -6.04 8.46
CA GLY A 22 7.72 -6.86 7.44
C GLY A 22 9.01 -6.25 6.90
N ALA A 23 9.05 -4.92 6.70
CA ALA A 23 10.27 -4.21 6.36
C ALA A 23 11.33 -4.34 7.48
N TYR A 24 10.92 -4.29 8.74
CA TYR A 24 11.83 -4.48 9.89
C TYR A 24 12.39 -5.91 9.96
N VAL A 25 11.55 -6.94 9.71
CA VAL A 25 12.02 -8.34 9.59
C VAL A 25 13.15 -8.44 8.56
N ARG A 26 12.96 -7.84 7.40
CA ARG A 26 13.94 -7.85 6.32
C ARG A 26 15.23 -7.11 6.69
N THR A 27 15.14 -5.87 7.18
CA THR A 27 16.33 -5.03 7.44
C THR A 27 17.21 -5.59 8.57
N THR A 28 16.59 -6.25 9.55
CA THR A 28 17.31 -6.90 10.66
C THR A 28 17.86 -8.28 10.30
N GLY A 29 17.73 -8.75 9.06
CA GLY A 29 18.12 -10.09 8.65
C GLY A 29 17.35 -11.20 9.38
N SER A 30 16.12 -10.90 9.83
CA SER A 30 15.31 -11.84 10.62
C SER A 30 14.38 -12.74 9.79
N GLY A 31 14.42 -12.63 8.44
CA GLY A 31 13.49 -13.35 7.56
C GLY A 31 13.63 -14.88 7.56
N LEU A 32 14.71 -15.41 8.13
CA LEU A 32 14.93 -16.85 8.40
C LEU A 32 15.11 -17.16 9.89
N GLY A 33 14.64 -16.28 10.76
CA GLY A 33 14.64 -16.50 12.21
C GLY A 33 13.77 -17.68 12.64
N CYS A 34 12.78 -18.04 11.82
CA CYS A 34 11.95 -19.25 11.89
C CYS A 34 12.11 -20.03 10.57
N PRO A 35 12.97 -21.03 10.50
CA PRO A 35 13.33 -21.70 9.23
C PRO A 35 12.22 -22.59 8.67
N ASP A 36 11.23 -22.94 9.47
CA ASP A 36 10.05 -23.74 9.10
C ASP A 36 8.79 -22.87 9.04
N TRP A 37 7.78 -23.38 8.36
CA TRP A 37 6.47 -22.75 8.24
C TRP A 37 5.36 -23.82 8.25
N PRO A 38 4.23 -23.61 8.97
CA PRO A 38 3.81 -22.39 9.70
C PRO A 38 4.44 -22.22 11.09
N THR A 39 5.10 -23.22 11.61
CA THR A 39 5.75 -23.28 12.92
C THR A 39 7.03 -22.44 12.96
N CYS A 40 7.70 -22.40 14.12
CA CYS A 40 9.01 -21.81 14.32
C CYS A 40 9.87 -22.80 15.10
N HIS A 41 10.88 -23.37 14.46
CA HIS A 41 11.70 -24.47 15.01
C HIS A 41 10.85 -25.67 15.51
N GLY A 42 9.86 -26.05 14.72
CA GLY A 42 8.95 -27.19 15.05
C GLY A 42 7.90 -26.87 16.11
N GLY A 43 7.89 -25.70 16.70
CA GLY A 43 6.97 -25.28 17.77
C GLY A 43 6.08 -24.10 17.40
N VAL A 44 5.04 -23.86 18.21
CA VAL A 44 4.17 -22.67 18.12
C VAL A 44 4.69 -21.50 18.96
N VAL A 45 5.72 -21.73 19.79
CA VAL A 45 6.41 -20.69 20.55
C VAL A 45 7.83 -20.60 20.00
N PRO A 46 8.28 -19.41 19.58
CA PRO A 46 9.64 -19.27 19.03
C PRO A 46 10.69 -19.47 20.11
N PRO A 47 11.91 -19.94 19.75
CA PRO A 47 13.04 -19.86 20.65
C PRO A 47 13.34 -18.39 20.96
N GLY A 48 13.94 -18.14 22.16
CA GLY A 48 14.17 -16.79 22.67
C GLY A 48 15.25 -15.97 21.94
N THR A 49 15.62 -16.32 20.70
CA THR A 49 16.58 -15.54 19.91
C THR A 49 15.93 -14.28 19.32
N ARG A 50 16.72 -13.21 19.16
CA ARG A 50 16.22 -11.95 18.60
C ARG A 50 15.53 -12.14 17.25
N HIS A 51 16.17 -12.86 16.32
CA HIS A 51 15.65 -13.06 14.97
C HIS A 51 14.36 -13.88 14.95
N SER A 52 14.29 -14.96 15.76
CA SER A 52 13.07 -15.77 15.85
C SER A 52 11.90 -14.98 16.44
N ILE A 53 12.14 -14.15 17.45
CA ILE A 53 11.10 -13.30 18.05
C ILE A 53 10.59 -12.28 17.04
N ILE A 54 11.47 -11.62 16.28
CA ILE A 54 11.09 -10.61 15.29
C ILE A 54 10.25 -11.24 14.18
N GLU A 55 10.70 -12.33 13.58
CA GLU A 55 9.98 -13.01 12.52
C GLU A 55 8.64 -13.60 13.01
N PHE A 56 8.64 -14.26 14.18
CA PHE A 56 7.41 -14.81 14.75
C PHE A 56 6.39 -13.69 15.05
N SER A 57 6.82 -12.55 15.55
CA SER A 57 5.95 -11.40 15.81
C SER A 57 5.29 -10.90 14.53
N HIS A 58 6.03 -10.88 13.40
CA HIS A 58 5.46 -10.57 12.08
C HIS A 58 4.40 -11.59 11.66
N ARG A 59 4.69 -12.90 11.77
CA ARG A 59 3.74 -13.99 11.43
C ARG A 59 2.48 -13.94 12.29
N LEU A 60 2.63 -13.70 13.59
CA LEU A 60 1.50 -13.57 14.51
C LEU A 60 0.62 -12.36 14.15
N THR A 61 1.24 -11.20 13.90
CA THR A 61 0.53 -10.00 13.47
C THR A 61 -0.18 -10.22 12.13
N ALA A 62 0.48 -10.91 11.18
CA ALA A 62 -0.13 -11.27 9.89
C ALA A 62 -1.35 -12.18 10.07
N SER A 63 -1.29 -13.15 11.00
CA SER A 63 -2.42 -14.02 11.32
C SER A 63 -3.61 -13.24 11.92
N ILE A 64 -3.33 -12.30 12.83
CA ILE A 64 -4.36 -11.41 13.41
C ILE A 64 -4.98 -10.54 12.32
N VAL A 65 -4.18 -9.92 11.46
CA VAL A 65 -4.66 -9.12 10.33
C VAL A 65 -5.50 -9.99 9.38
N GLY A 66 -5.07 -11.19 9.06
CA GLY A 66 -5.85 -12.12 8.23
C GLY A 66 -7.24 -12.41 8.79
N LEU A 67 -7.35 -12.63 10.11
CA LEU A 67 -8.63 -12.80 10.79
C LEU A 67 -9.49 -11.53 10.73
N LEU A 68 -8.89 -10.37 10.86
CA LEU A 68 -9.58 -9.07 10.76
C LEU A 68 -10.07 -8.80 9.33
N VAL A 69 -9.32 -9.20 8.29
CA VAL A 69 -9.76 -9.13 6.89
C VAL A 69 -11.01 -10.00 6.69
N ILE A 70 -11.01 -11.24 7.19
CA ILE A 70 -12.19 -12.13 7.14
C ILE A 70 -13.36 -11.51 7.89
N ALA A 71 -13.13 -11.00 9.10
CA ALA A 71 -14.17 -10.36 9.89
C ALA A 71 -14.75 -9.11 9.20
N THR A 72 -13.91 -8.33 8.53
CA THR A 72 -14.32 -7.18 7.72
C THR A 72 -15.19 -7.62 6.53
N ALA A 73 -14.82 -8.69 5.82
CA ALA A 73 -15.63 -9.23 4.74
C ALA A 73 -17.00 -9.73 5.24
N VAL A 74 -17.04 -10.47 6.35
CA VAL A 74 -18.30 -10.90 6.99
C VAL A 74 -19.15 -9.71 7.38
N ALA A 75 -18.56 -8.67 7.97
CA ALA A 75 -19.27 -7.45 8.35
C ALA A 75 -19.81 -6.69 7.12
N ALA A 76 -19.05 -6.65 6.00
CA ALA A 76 -19.51 -6.12 4.73
C ALA A 76 -20.73 -6.86 4.21
N TRP A 77 -20.67 -8.19 4.14
CA TRP A 77 -21.79 -9.04 3.74
C TRP A 77 -23.02 -8.90 4.64
N LYS A 78 -22.83 -8.72 5.93
CA LYS A 78 -23.94 -8.64 6.89
C LYS A 78 -24.61 -7.29 6.89
N TYR A 79 -23.84 -6.19 6.86
CA TYR A 79 -24.33 -4.84 7.14
C TYR A 79 -24.32 -3.90 5.93
N TYR A 80 -23.58 -4.24 4.85
CA TYR A 80 -23.35 -3.40 3.68
C TYR A 80 -23.70 -4.10 2.35
N ARG A 81 -24.62 -5.08 2.35
CA ARG A 81 -25.08 -5.75 1.12
C ARG A 81 -25.64 -4.79 0.08
N HIS A 82 -26.17 -3.65 0.52
CA HIS A 82 -26.67 -2.57 -0.32
C HIS A 82 -25.55 -1.75 -0.97
N VAL A 83 -24.27 -1.99 -0.61
CA VAL A 83 -23.08 -1.36 -1.16
C VAL A 83 -22.22 -2.44 -1.84
N PRO A 84 -22.57 -2.85 -3.08
CA PRO A 84 -21.91 -3.99 -3.75
C PRO A 84 -20.40 -3.85 -3.82
N PHE A 85 -19.91 -2.63 -4.07
CA PHE A 85 -18.47 -2.37 -4.18
C PHE A 85 -17.73 -2.61 -2.85
N ALA A 86 -18.32 -2.23 -1.69
CA ALA A 86 -17.74 -2.52 -0.38
C ALA A 86 -17.63 -4.03 -0.14
N VAL A 87 -18.71 -4.77 -0.49
CA VAL A 87 -18.75 -6.24 -0.38
C VAL A 87 -17.71 -6.87 -1.29
N TRP A 88 -17.64 -6.44 -2.55
CA TRP A 88 -16.66 -6.94 -3.51
C TRP A 88 -15.22 -6.69 -3.05
N ALA A 89 -14.90 -5.46 -2.65
CA ALA A 89 -13.56 -5.10 -2.21
C ALA A 89 -13.13 -5.92 -0.97
N ALA A 90 -13.99 -6.01 0.05
CA ALA A 90 -13.71 -6.81 1.24
C ALA A 90 -13.58 -8.31 0.93
N THR A 91 -14.39 -8.84 -0.01
CA THR A 91 -14.34 -10.26 -0.40
C THR A 91 -13.07 -10.59 -1.17
N ILE A 92 -12.61 -9.72 -2.08
CA ILE A 92 -11.36 -9.92 -2.82
C ILE A 92 -10.13 -9.84 -1.90
N ALA A 93 -10.17 -9.03 -0.84
CA ALA A 93 -9.07 -8.96 0.13
C ALA A 93 -8.80 -10.32 0.81
N VAL A 94 -9.83 -11.18 1.00
CA VAL A 94 -9.67 -12.48 1.66
C VAL A 94 -8.76 -13.44 0.89
N PRO A 95 -9.02 -13.79 -0.39
CA PRO A 95 -8.10 -14.64 -1.15
C PRO A 95 -6.73 -14.00 -1.35
N LEU A 96 -6.64 -12.65 -1.46
CA LEU A 96 -5.35 -11.96 -1.55
C LEU A 96 -4.52 -12.13 -0.28
N VAL A 97 -5.13 -12.03 0.92
CA VAL A 97 -4.40 -12.28 2.17
C VAL A 97 -4.03 -13.76 2.34
N GLY A 98 -4.85 -14.68 1.83
CA GLY A 98 -4.48 -16.09 1.74
C GLY A 98 -3.26 -16.30 0.84
N PHE A 99 -3.25 -15.67 -0.33
CA PHE A 99 -2.11 -15.70 -1.25
C PHE A 99 -0.85 -15.05 -0.64
N GLN A 100 -1.00 -13.98 0.15
CA GLN A 100 0.08 -13.39 0.94
C GLN A 100 0.72 -14.41 1.90
N GLY A 101 -0.10 -15.21 2.59
CA GLY A 101 0.39 -16.28 3.46
C GLY A 101 1.20 -17.33 2.69
N ILE A 102 0.74 -17.72 1.49
CA ILE A 102 1.46 -18.65 0.59
C ILE A 102 2.80 -18.04 0.14
N LEU A 103 2.80 -16.79 -0.32
CA LEU A 103 4.05 -16.11 -0.69
C LEU A 103 5.01 -16.02 0.50
N GLY A 104 4.50 -15.70 1.70
CA GLY A 104 5.29 -15.70 2.93
C GLY A 104 5.89 -17.08 3.27
N ALA A 105 5.15 -18.16 3.05
CA ALA A 105 5.68 -19.52 3.18
C ALA A 105 6.80 -19.78 2.17
N ILE A 106 6.60 -19.40 0.91
CA ILE A 106 7.59 -19.60 -0.16
C ILE A 106 8.87 -18.80 0.12
N THR A 107 8.77 -17.56 0.63
CA THR A 107 9.96 -16.76 0.98
C THR A 107 10.84 -17.49 2.00
N VAL A 108 10.24 -18.13 3.00
CA VAL A 108 11.00 -18.89 4.02
C VAL A 108 11.57 -20.17 3.42
N VAL A 109 10.73 -21.01 2.80
CA VAL A 109 11.13 -22.33 2.29
C VAL A 109 12.18 -22.24 1.16
N ARG A 110 12.19 -21.14 0.41
CA ARG A 110 13.14 -20.88 -0.68
C ARG A 110 14.29 -19.95 -0.30
N GLU A 111 14.47 -19.70 1.01
CA GLU A 111 15.59 -18.89 1.53
C GLU A 111 15.65 -17.48 0.91
N LEU A 112 14.49 -16.80 0.93
CA LEU A 112 14.32 -15.38 0.57
C LEU A 112 14.68 -15.02 -0.89
N PRO A 113 14.12 -15.66 -1.93
CA PRO A 113 14.39 -15.27 -3.32
C PRO A 113 13.95 -13.81 -3.55
N PRO A 114 14.79 -12.92 -4.10
CA PRO A 114 14.50 -11.49 -4.22
C PRO A 114 13.20 -11.19 -4.96
N GLU A 115 12.90 -11.92 -6.04
CA GLU A 115 11.67 -11.77 -6.84
C GLU A 115 10.41 -12.18 -6.06
N ILE A 116 10.50 -13.18 -5.17
CA ILE A 116 9.37 -13.61 -4.33
C ILE A 116 9.14 -12.59 -3.21
N VAL A 117 10.19 -12.11 -2.56
CA VAL A 117 10.10 -11.07 -1.53
C VAL A 117 9.51 -9.77 -2.11
N ALA A 118 9.96 -9.35 -3.29
CA ALA A 118 9.41 -8.19 -3.99
C ALA A 118 7.93 -8.38 -4.37
N SER A 119 7.55 -9.59 -4.82
CA SER A 119 6.17 -9.92 -5.18
C SER A 119 5.28 -10.02 -3.93
N HIS A 120 5.81 -10.50 -2.80
CA HIS A 120 5.13 -10.49 -1.50
C HIS A 120 4.82 -9.05 -1.06
N LEU A 121 5.78 -8.12 -1.17
CA LEU A 121 5.53 -6.69 -0.88
C LEU A 121 4.45 -6.11 -1.81
N LEU A 122 4.53 -6.35 -3.13
CA LEU A 122 3.55 -5.79 -4.07
C LEU A 122 2.15 -6.36 -3.85
N THR A 123 2.03 -7.64 -3.52
CA THR A 123 0.74 -8.26 -3.18
C THR A 123 0.17 -7.67 -1.88
N ALA A 124 1.00 -7.35 -0.89
CA ALA A 124 0.57 -6.63 0.32
C ALA A 124 -0.02 -5.25 -0.02
N MET A 125 0.54 -4.55 -1.01
CA MET A 125 -0.03 -3.28 -1.49
C MET A 125 -1.42 -3.46 -2.14
N LEU A 126 -1.66 -4.58 -2.84
CA LEU A 126 -2.99 -4.89 -3.37
C LEU A 126 -3.99 -5.17 -2.25
N VAL A 127 -3.61 -5.98 -1.23
CA VAL A 127 -4.46 -6.19 -0.03
C VAL A 127 -4.84 -4.84 0.58
N LEU A 128 -3.85 -3.98 0.82
CA LEU A 128 -4.04 -2.65 1.39
C LEU A 128 -4.99 -1.77 0.56
N ALA A 129 -4.90 -1.82 -0.78
CA ALA A 129 -5.79 -1.08 -1.68
C ALA A 129 -7.24 -1.58 -1.59
N PHE A 130 -7.48 -2.90 -1.53
CA PHE A 130 -8.81 -3.46 -1.40
C PHE A 130 -9.43 -3.22 -0.03
N GLU A 131 -8.65 -3.27 1.05
CA GLU A 131 -9.10 -2.89 2.39
C GLU A 131 -9.49 -1.41 2.45
N LEU A 132 -8.67 -0.54 1.87
CA LEU A 132 -8.99 0.89 1.76
C LEU A 132 -10.26 1.10 0.94
N ALA A 133 -10.44 0.39 -0.17
CA ALA A 133 -11.64 0.45 -0.99
C ALA A 133 -12.89 0.04 -0.21
N ALA A 134 -12.83 -1.05 0.54
CA ALA A 134 -13.91 -1.48 1.42
C ALA A 134 -14.22 -0.44 2.50
N CYS A 135 -13.20 0.10 3.17
CA CYS A 135 -13.34 1.10 4.21
C CYS A 135 -13.97 2.39 3.68
N VAL A 136 -13.43 2.95 2.60
CA VAL A 136 -13.91 4.21 1.98
C VAL A 136 -15.34 4.06 1.49
N SER A 137 -15.67 2.96 0.78
CA SER A 137 -17.02 2.76 0.27
C SER A 137 -18.07 2.59 1.37
N MET A 138 -17.76 1.86 2.46
CA MET A 138 -18.63 1.78 3.63
C MET A 138 -18.85 3.14 4.30
N TYR A 139 -17.84 4.00 4.27
CA TYR A 139 -17.92 5.33 4.87
C TYR A 139 -18.75 6.29 4.00
N LEU A 140 -18.54 6.28 2.68
CA LEU A 140 -19.24 7.16 1.73
C LEU A 140 -20.75 6.86 1.64
N GLU A 141 -21.13 5.59 1.76
CA GLU A 141 -22.53 5.15 1.68
C GLU A 141 -23.30 5.22 3.03
N ASP A 142 -22.67 5.73 4.08
CA ASP A 142 -23.37 5.94 5.34
C ASP A 142 -24.30 7.15 5.23
N PRO A 143 -25.64 7.00 5.48
CA PRO A 143 -26.61 8.08 5.38
C PRO A 143 -26.25 9.33 6.21
N GLY A 144 -25.50 9.15 7.31
CA GLY A 144 -25.03 10.27 8.14
C GLY A 144 -23.93 11.12 7.47
N HIS A 145 -23.28 10.62 6.41
CA HIS A 145 -22.20 11.30 5.68
C HIS A 145 -22.56 11.64 4.23
N SER A 146 -23.53 10.91 3.63
CA SER A 146 -23.90 11.04 2.20
C SER A 146 -24.37 12.45 1.82
N GLY A 147 -25.04 13.18 2.72
CA GLY A 147 -25.56 14.52 2.43
C GLY A 147 -24.48 15.58 2.18
N LYS A 148 -23.39 15.55 2.96
CA LYS A 148 -22.26 16.49 2.82
C LYS A 148 -21.34 16.15 1.63
N LEU A 149 -21.24 14.87 1.29
CA LEU A 149 -20.46 14.38 0.15
C LEU A 149 -21.18 14.62 -1.17
N ARG A 150 -22.52 14.61 -1.15
CA ARG A 150 -23.40 14.80 -2.29
C ARG A 150 -23.24 16.17 -2.98
N GLU A 151 -23.04 17.25 -2.20
CA GLU A 151 -22.78 18.60 -2.75
C GLU A 151 -21.40 18.76 -3.37
N ILE A 152 -20.44 17.90 -3.01
CA ILE A 152 -19.01 18.12 -3.25
C ILE A 152 -18.47 17.27 -4.41
N VAL A 153 -19.13 16.15 -4.73
CA VAL A 153 -18.62 15.16 -5.71
C VAL A 153 -19.06 15.46 -7.15
N THR A 154 -19.93 16.45 -7.38
CA THR A 154 -20.46 16.80 -8.72
C THR A 154 -19.42 17.39 -9.67
N ALA A 155 -18.32 17.96 -9.19
CA ALA A 155 -17.20 18.45 -10.00
C ALA A 155 -16.20 17.31 -10.29
N SER A 156 -16.58 16.38 -11.13
CA SER A 156 -15.75 15.24 -11.52
C SER A 156 -14.46 15.66 -12.20
N THR A 157 -13.35 15.46 -11.51
CA THR A 157 -12.02 15.71 -12.04
C THR A 157 -11.35 14.41 -12.46
N ARG A 158 -11.85 13.85 -13.53
CA ARG A 158 -11.28 12.65 -14.17
C ARG A 158 -9.75 12.73 -14.37
N SER A 159 -9.19 13.96 -14.48
CA SER A 159 -7.73 14.15 -14.62
C SER A 159 -6.95 13.67 -13.38
N THR A 160 -7.39 14.03 -12.18
CA THR A 160 -6.73 13.57 -10.92
C THR A 160 -6.75 12.05 -10.80
N GLY A 161 -7.90 11.42 -11.08
CA GLY A 161 -8.01 9.96 -11.05
C GLY A 161 -7.15 9.27 -12.10
N LYS A 162 -7.07 9.79 -13.33
CA LYS A 162 -6.20 9.23 -14.40
C LYS A 162 -4.72 9.35 -14.03
N LEU A 163 -4.30 10.50 -13.50
CA LEU A 163 -2.93 10.68 -13.02
C LEU A 163 -2.65 9.77 -11.82
N GLY A 164 -3.63 9.56 -10.94
CA GLY A 164 -3.55 8.59 -9.86
C GLY A 164 -3.33 7.17 -10.37
N LEU A 165 -4.06 6.73 -11.39
CA LEU A 165 -3.88 5.41 -12.01
C LEU A 165 -2.50 5.23 -12.64
N LEU A 166 -2.00 6.25 -13.35
CA LEU A 166 -0.64 6.22 -13.90
C LEU A 166 0.40 6.20 -12.78
N GLY A 167 0.20 7.01 -11.74
CA GLY A 167 1.09 7.09 -10.57
C GLY A 167 1.17 5.76 -9.82
N ILE A 168 0.03 5.11 -9.55
CA ILE A 168 0.02 3.84 -8.83
C ILE A 168 0.64 2.71 -9.66
N ALA A 169 0.44 2.70 -10.98
CA ALA A 169 1.05 1.73 -11.88
C ALA A 169 2.58 1.86 -11.92
N LEU A 170 3.11 3.08 -12.06
CA LEU A 170 4.55 3.30 -12.01
C LEU A 170 5.11 3.03 -10.61
N LEU A 171 4.41 3.44 -9.54
CA LEU A 171 4.81 3.16 -8.16
C LEU A 171 4.88 1.65 -7.88
N ALA A 172 3.97 0.84 -8.44
CA ALA A 172 4.03 -0.62 -8.33
C ALA A 172 5.36 -1.17 -8.88
N VAL A 173 5.79 -0.69 -10.04
CA VAL A 173 7.08 -1.07 -10.65
C VAL A 173 8.25 -0.60 -9.77
N VAL A 174 8.22 0.66 -9.31
CA VAL A 174 9.26 1.21 -8.41
C VAL A 174 9.37 0.41 -7.12
N MET A 175 8.25 0.04 -6.50
CA MET A 175 8.22 -0.75 -5.26
C MET A 175 8.71 -2.18 -5.48
N TRP A 176 8.34 -2.81 -6.60
CA TRP A 176 8.80 -4.16 -6.92
C TRP A 176 10.32 -4.19 -7.13
N ILE A 177 10.86 -3.26 -7.95
CA ILE A 177 12.31 -3.13 -8.17
C ILE A 177 13.03 -2.78 -6.87
N GLY A 178 12.45 -1.89 -6.03
CA GLY A 178 13.02 -1.55 -4.73
C GLY A 178 13.07 -2.72 -3.76
N GLY A 179 12.03 -3.56 -3.74
CA GLY A 179 12.00 -4.80 -2.96
C GLY A 179 13.04 -5.81 -3.46
N TYR A 180 13.13 -6.01 -4.78
CA TYR A 180 14.16 -6.85 -5.41
C TYR A 180 15.58 -6.34 -5.10
N MET A 181 15.83 -5.04 -5.29
CA MET A 181 17.11 -4.38 -4.99
C MET A 181 17.52 -4.61 -3.51
N ALA A 182 16.55 -4.52 -2.62
CA ALA A 182 16.80 -4.65 -1.20
C ALA A 182 17.20 -6.07 -0.78
N GLU A 183 16.67 -7.10 -1.44
CA GLU A 183 16.93 -8.50 -1.11
C GLU A 183 18.10 -9.09 -1.90
N SER A 184 18.33 -8.62 -3.14
CA SER A 184 19.46 -9.06 -3.98
C SER A 184 20.82 -8.50 -3.56
N GLY A 185 20.85 -7.61 -2.53
CA GLY A 185 22.09 -6.93 -2.10
C GLY A 185 22.46 -5.70 -2.94
N ALA A 186 21.70 -5.38 -4.00
CA ALA A 186 21.96 -4.24 -4.87
C ALA A 186 21.78 -2.87 -4.18
N SER A 187 21.17 -2.82 -2.99
CA SER A 187 20.99 -1.59 -2.20
C SER A 187 22.31 -0.87 -1.89
N THR A 188 23.38 -1.62 -1.65
CA THR A 188 24.69 -1.07 -1.27
C THR A 188 25.65 -0.84 -2.44
N ALA A 189 25.25 -1.16 -3.67
CA ALA A 189 26.08 -1.01 -4.86
C ALA A 189 26.48 0.45 -5.16
N CYS A 190 25.59 1.40 -4.85
CA CYS A 190 25.85 2.84 -5.02
C CYS A 190 26.10 3.49 -3.67
N THR A 191 27.30 4.06 -3.45
CA THR A 191 27.69 4.73 -2.19
C THR A 191 27.32 6.21 -2.13
N GLY A 192 26.92 6.81 -3.26
CA GLY A 192 26.53 8.22 -3.36
C GLY A 192 25.09 8.44 -3.80
N TRP A 193 24.57 9.65 -3.60
CA TRP A 193 23.27 10.12 -4.09
C TRP A 193 23.40 11.60 -4.51
N PRO A 194 22.83 12.03 -5.66
CA PRO A 194 21.98 11.28 -6.60
C PRO A 194 22.75 10.35 -7.56
N THR A 195 24.07 10.50 -7.66
CA THR A 195 24.94 9.69 -8.51
C THR A 195 25.27 8.34 -7.89
N CYS A 196 25.63 7.34 -8.71
CA CYS A 196 26.19 6.08 -8.29
C CYS A 196 27.70 6.13 -8.44
N ASN A 197 28.43 6.09 -7.34
CA ASN A 197 29.90 6.08 -7.33
C ASN A 197 30.51 7.23 -8.19
N GLY A 198 29.87 8.42 -8.16
CA GLY A 198 30.31 9.61 -8.89
C GLY A 198 29.75 9.75 -10.32
N SER A 199 29.05 8.75 -10.87
CA SER A 199 28.44 8.77 -12.21
C SER A 199 26.92 8.79 -12.16
N LEU A 200 26.29 9.44 -13.15
CA LEU A 200 24.85 9.32 -13.39
C LEU A 200 24.50 8.00 -14.10
N LEU A 201 25.42 7.43 -14.87
CA LEU A 201 25.21 6.15 -15.52
C LEU A 201 25.85 5.04 -14.66
N PRO A 202 25.19 3.89 -14.47
CA PRO A 202 25.77 2.78 -13.75
C PRO A 202 26.97 2.24 -14.52
N ALA A 203 27.94 1.66 -13.80
CA ALA A 203 28.93 0.82 -14.42
C ALA A 203 28.25 -0.45 -15.02
N ASN A 204 29.02 -1.25 -15.75
CA ASN A 204 28.50 -2.51 -16.31
C ASN A 204 28.45 -3.61 -15.21
N ASP A 205 27.70 -3.32 -14.15
CA ASP A 205 27.49 -4.16 -12.98
C ASP A 205 25.97 -4.27 -12.71
N ASP A 206 25.46 -5.47 -12.61
CA ASP A 206 24.02 -5.73 -12.50
C ASP A 206 23.39 -5.08 -11.24
N HIS A 207 24.13 -5.03 -10.12
CA HIS A 207 23.63 -4.42 -8.89
C HIS A 207 23.55 -2.89 -9.02
N GLU A 208 24.55 -2.24 -9.62
CA GLU A 208 24.48 -0.80 -9.89
C GLU A 208 23.36 -0.47 -10.87
N ILE A 209 23.16 -1.30 -11.91
CA ILE A 209 22.08 -1.14 -12.89
C ILE A 209 20.72 -1.18 -12.18
N VAL A 210 20.46 -2.21 -11.37
CA VAL A 210 19.20 -2.35 -10.62
C VAL A 210 18.99 -1.14 -9.70
N HIS A 211 20.02 -0.71 -8.98
CA HIS A 211 19.93 0.44 -8.08
C HIS A 211 19.62 1.73 -8.85
N MET A 212 20.28 1.99 -9.97
CA MET A 212 20.05 3.20 -10.77
C MET A 212 18.71 3.15 -11.50
N VAL A 213 18.25 2.00 -11.98
CA VAL A 213 16.90 1.84 -12.55
C VAL A 213 15.84 2.19 -11.52
N HIS A 214 15.96 1.72 -10.26
CA HIS A 214 15.06 2.13 -9.18
C HIS A 214 15.04 3.66 -9.01
N ARG A 215 16.20 4.32 -8.98
CA ARG A 215 16.30 5.78 -8.84
C ARG A 215 15.68 6.52 -10.01
N TYR A 216 15.95 6.08 -11.26
CA TYR A 216 15.39 6.73 -12.45
C TYR A 216 13.87 6.62 -12.50
N LEU A 217 13.31 5.46 -12.18
CA LEU A 217 11.86 5.29 -12.14
C LEU A 217 11.21 6.07 -10.99
N ALA A 218 11.87 6.11 -9.82
CA ALA A 218 11.42 6.92 -8.71
C ALA A 218 11.47 8.43 -9.05
N ALA A 219 12.52 8.89 -9.75
CA ALA A 219 12.59 10.26 -10.25
C ALA A 219 11.55 10.52 -11.35
N ALA A 220 11.33 9.59 -12.27
CA ALA A 220 10.31 9.71 -13.32
C ALA A 220 8.89 9.86 -12.75
N LEU A 221 8.62 9.30 -11.57
CA LEU A 221 7.32 9.43 -10.90
C LEU A 221 6.97 10.90 -10.62
N ILE A 222 7.95 11.80 -10.49
CA ILE A 222 7.72 13.25 -10.27
C ILE A 222 6.90 13.88 -11.41
N PHE A 223 7.12 13.42 -12.66
CA PHE A 223 6.40 13.93 -13.83
C PHE A 223 4.92 13.54 -13.84
N ILE A 224 4.52 12.59 -13.01
CA ILE A 224 3.12 12.20 -12.78
C ILE A 224 2.60 12.86 -11.50
N LEU A 225 3.38 12.86 -10.42
CA LEU A 225 2.92 13.34 -9.12
C LEU A 225 2.79 14.87 -9.07
N ILE A 226 3.64 15.65 -9.76
CA ILE A 226 3.47 17.10 -9.82
C ILE A 226 2.16 17.49 -10.51
N PRO A 227 1.84 17.01 -11.74
CA PRO A 227 0.53 17.26 -12.34
C PRO A 227 -0.64 16.75 -11.49
N PHE A 228 -0.50 15.60 -10.82
CA PHE A 228 -1.49 15.06 -9.90
C PHE A 228 -1.77 16.02 -8.72
N VAL A 229 -0.72 16.50 -8.06
CA VAL A 229 -0.83 17.44 -6.94
C VAL A 229 -1.44 18.76 -7.40
N ILE A 230 -1.02 19.30 -8.57
CA ILE A 230 -1.58 20.51 -9.14
C ILE A 230 -3.07 20.32 -9.47
N ALA A 231 -3.44 19.20 -10.07
CA ALA A 231 -4.84 18.89 -10.37
C ALA A 231 -5.68 18.79 -9.10
N ALA A 232 -5.22 18.07 -8.08
CA ALA A 232 -5.89 18.00 -6.78
C ALA A 232 -5.98 19.39 -6.10
N TRP A 233 -4.89 20.16 -6.10
CA TRP A 233 -4.87 21.47 -5.48
C TRP A 233 -5.81 22.49 -6.13
N ARG A 234 -5.97 22.45 -7.45
CA ARG A 234 -6.94 23.28 -8.17
C ARG A 234 -8.38 23.05 -7.74
N GLN A 235 -8.68 21.83 -7.25
CA GLN A 235 -10.00 21.39 -6.79
C GLN A 235 -10.22 21.56 -5.27
N ARG A 236 -9.25 22.13 -4.55
CA ARG A 236 -9.26 22.22 -3.09
C ARG A 236 -10.45 22.96 -2.47
N HIS A 237 -11.12 23.81 -3.24
CA HIS A 237 -12.31 24.56 -2.82
C HIS A 237 -13.62 23.86 -3.17
N GLU A 238 -13.57 22.95 -4.15
CA GLU A 238 -14.75 22.22 -4.64
C GLU A 238 -14.85 20.84 -3.96
N LEU A 239 -13.69 20.21 -3.69
CA LEU A 239 -13.60 18.86 -3.13
C LEU A 239 -12.88 18.88 -1.79
N PHE A 240 -13.60 18.55 -0.72
CA PHE A 240 -13.05 18.60 0.66
C PHE A 240 -11.78 17.75 0.85
N TRP A 241 -11.65 16.64 0.13
CA TRP A 241 -10.52 15.74 0.20
C TRP A 241 -9.31 16.19 -0.62
N ALA A 242 -9.53 16.99 -1.66
CA ALA A 242 -8.51 17.32 -2.65
C ALA A 242 -7.32 18.07 -2.05
N LYS A 243 -7.58 19.03 -1.13
CA LYS A 243 -6.53 19.73 -0.39
C LYS A 243 -5.67 18.76 0.43
N SER A 244 -6.31 17.86 1.17
CA SER A 244 -5.62 16.89 2.01
C SER A 244 -4.76 15.94 1.18
N VAL A 245 -5.30 15.41 0.08
CA VAL A 245 -4.57 14.55 -0.86
C VAL A 245 -3.35 15.28 -1.44
N ALA A 246 -3.51 16.54 -1.90
CA ALA A 246 -2.39 17.30 -2.45
C ALA A 246 -1.28 17.54 -1.41
N VAL A 247 -1.65 17.96 -0.19
CA VAL A 247 -0.69 18.20 0.89
C VAL A 247 0.00 16.90 1.34
N VAL A 248 -0.76 15.86 1.62
CA VAL A 248 -0.23 14.57 2.08
C VAL A 248 0.70 13.97 1.02
N MET A 249 0.29 13.99 -0.26
CA MET A 249 1.13 13.49 -1.35
C MET A 249 2.45 14.26 -1.45
N SER A 250 2.41 15.59 -1.38
CA SER A 250 3.61 16.41 -1.44
C SER A 250 4.58 16.11 -0.29
N VAL A 251 4.06 16.02 0.94
CA VAL A 251 4.86 15.71 2.13
C VAL A 251 5.46 14.31 2.04
N LEU A 252 4.65 13.31 1.70
CA LEU A 252 5.13 11.93 1.61
C LEU A 252 6.16 11.75 0.49
N TYR A 253 5.98 12.38 -0.67
CA TYR A 253 6.94 12.25 -1.77
C TYR A 253 8.28 12.93 -1.45
N VAL A 254 8.25 14.11 -0.87
CA VAL A 254 9.48 14.79 -0.41
C VAL A 254 10.19 13.95 0.67
N ALA A 255 9.43 13.45 1.66
CA ALA A 255 9.98 12.57 2.69
C ALA A 255 10.57 11.29 2.09
N GLN A 256 9.91 10.69 1.09
CA GLN A 256 10.37 9.47 0.42
C GLN A 256 11.74 9.67 -0.25
N VAL A 257 11.91 10.78 -0.96
CA VAL A 257 13.17 11.12 -1.64
C VAL A 257 14.27 11.39 -0.61
N LEU A 258 13.99 12.17 0.43
CA LEU A 258 14.95 12.49 1.49
C LEU A 258 15.38 11.22 2.26
N VAL A 259 14.43 10.38 2.67
CA VAL A 259 14.73 9.13 3.35
C VAL A 259 15.48 8.17 2.43
N GLY A 260 15.16 8.16 1.13
CA GLY A 260 15.92 7.40 0.13
C GLY A 260 17.38 7.84 0.03
N ALA A 261 17.64 9.15 0.00
CA ALA A 261 19.00 9.70 0.01
C ALA A 261 19.74 9.37 1.32
N LEU A 262 19.07 9.54 2.47
CA LEU A 262 19.61 9.22 3.79
C LEU A 262 19.95 7.73 3.92
N ASN A 263 19.15 6.83 3.37
CA ASN A 263 19.46 5.40 3.33
C ASN A 263 20.83 5.14 2.69
N VAL A 264 21.11 5.78 1.55
CA VAL A 264 22.38 5.62 0.86
C VAL A 264 23.55 6.21 1.67
N TRP A 265 23.40 7.44 2.16
CA TRP A 265 24.48 8.12 2.89
C TRP A 265 24.81 7.47 4.24
N TYR A 266 23.83 6.85 4.90
CA TYR A 266 24.01 6.15 6.19
C TYR A 266 24.06 4.63 6.05
N THR A 267 24.23 4.11 4.84
CA THR A 267 24.40 2.67 4.59
C THR A 267 23.23 1.84 5.10
N PHE A 268 22.01 2.29 4.79
CA PHE A 268 20.74 1.59 5.03
C PHE A 268 20.48 1.17 6.50
N PRO A 269 20.52 2.09 7.48
CA PRO A 269 20.14 1.74 8.84
C PRO A 269 18.67 1.29 8.91
N ASP A 270 18.38 0.31 9.77
CA ASP A 270 17.06 -0.35 9.86
C ASP A 270 15.89 0.64 9.89
N PHE A 271 15.96 1.67 10.72
CA PHE A 271 14.86 2.63 10.89
C PHE A 271 14.58 3.46 9.64
N LEU A 272 15.62 3.83 8.86
CA LEU A 272 15.43 4.57 7.59
C LEU A 272 14.89 3.65 6.50
N ALA A 273 15.34 2.41 6.41
CA ALA A 273 14.84 1.43 5.45
C ALA A 273 13.37 1.06 5.72
N VAL A 274 13.00 0.89 6.99
CA VAL A 274 11.60 0.71 7.42
C VAL A 274 10.76 1.95 7.10
N ALA A 275 11.24 3.14 7.43
CA ALA A 275 10.55 4.40 7.13
C ALA A 275 10.32 4.59 5.62
N HIS A 276 11.33 4.25 4.79
CA HIS A 276 11.23 4.32 3.33
C HIS A 276 10.10 3.44 2.80
N THR A 277 10.00 2.20 3.28
CA THR A 277 8.93 1.26 2.90
C THR A 277 7.55 1.73 3.40
N ALA A 278 7.46 2.21 4.63
CA ALA A 278 6.22 2.71 5.21
C ALA A 278 5.70 3.98 4.49
N ILE A 279 6.60 4.91 4.13
CA ILE A 279 6.24 6.11 3.36
C ILE A 279 5.76 5.72 1.96
N ALA A 280 6.42 4.75 1.29
CA ALA A 280 5.97 4.23 0.00
C ALA A 280 4.55 3.65 0.07
N ALA A 281 4.21 2.88 1.12
CA ALA A 281 2.86 2.39 1.38
C ALA A 281 1.86 3.53 1.65
N GLY A 282 2.31 4.62 2.28
CA GLY A 282 1.53 5.85 2.45
C GLY A 282 1.22 6.54 1.12
N ILE A 283 2.20 6.66 0.22
CA ILE A 283 2.03 7.20 -1.14
C ILE A 283 1.04 6.33 -1.93
N TRP A 284 1.20 5.00 -1.88
CA TRP A 284 0.29 4.03 -2.48
C TRP A 284 -1.15 4.23 -2.01
N SER A 285 -1.34 4.30 -0.69
CA SER A 285 -2.65 4.49 -0.08
C SER A 285 -3.29 5.83 -0.45
N THR A 286 -2.48 6.90 -0.57
CA THR A 286 -2.96 8.23 -0.98
C THR A 286 -3.42 8.23 -2.44
N LEU A 287 -2.67 7.58 -3.35
CA LEU A 287 -3.08 7.41 -4.75
C LEU A 287 -4.35 6.57 -4.86
N ALA A 288 -4.41 5.43 -4.15
CA ALA A 288 -5.58 4.57 -4.12
C ALA A 288 -6.82 5.32 -3.60
N ALA A 289 -6.70 6.09 -2.51
CA ALA A 289 -7.77 6.93 -2.00
C ALA A 289 -8.26 7.95 -3.03
N ALA A 290 -7.34 8.66 -3.70
CA ALA A 290 -7.69 9.64 -4.72
C ALA A 290 -8.41 9.00 -5.92
N ILE A 291 -7.98 7.82 -6.36
CA ILE A 291 -8.64 7.04 -7.43
C ILE A 291 -10.07 6.69 -7.00
N LEU A 292 -10.23 6.13 -5.80
CA LEU A 292 -11.54 5.76 -5.25
C LEU A 292 -12.47 6.98 -5.14
N LEU A 293 -12.00 8.07 -4.58
CA LEU A 293 -12.78 9.29 -4.40
C LEU A 293 -13.15 9.95 -5.74
N THR A 294 -12.33 9.78 -6.77
CA THR A 294 -12.58 10.35 -8.10
C THR A 294 -13.56 9.50 -8.92
N PHE A 295 -13.46 8.19 -8.90
CA PHE A 295 -14.22 7.33 -9.80
C PHE A 295 -15.41 6.65 -9.13
N TYR A 296 -15.26 6.22 -7.87
CA TYR A 296 -16.30 5.49 -7.15
C TYR A 296 -17.36 6.44 -6.55
N ALA A 297 -16.97 7.52 -5.90
CA ALA A 297 -17.91 8.40 -5.23
C ALA A 297 -19.01 8.97 -6.19
N PRO A 298 -18.69 9.45 -7.42
CA PRO A 298 -19.69 9.89 -8.37
C PRO A 298 -20.60 8.76 -8.89
N ALA A 299 -20.13 7.52 -8.93
CA ALA A 299 -20.93 6.37 -9.36
C ALA A 299 -21.95 5.96 -8.30
N ALA A 300 -21.54 5.96 -7.03
CA ALA A 300 -22.39 5.68 -5.89
C ALA A 300 -23.56 6.69 -5.78
N GLU A 301 -23.28 7.96 -6.03
CA GLU A 301 -24.29 9.02 -6.02
C GLU A 301 -25.36 8.80 -7.10
N ARG A 302 -24.96 8.54 -8.34
CA ARG A 302 -25.91 8.26 -9.44
C ARG A 302 -26.78 7.04 -9.14
N HIS A 303 -26.23 6.00 -8.55
CA HIS A 303 -26.98 4.82 -8.15
C HIS A 303 -28.03 5.13 -7.10
N ALA A 304 -27.67 5.90 -6.07
CA ALA A 304 -28.59 6.33 -5.03
C ALA A 304 -29.75 7.21 -5.59
N GLU A 305 -29.48 8.10 -6.54
CA GLU A 305 -30.50 8.93 -7.20
C GLU A 305 -31.47 8.08 -8.04
N THR A 306 -30.97 7.08 -8.77
CA THR A 306 -31.80 6.17 -9.56
C THR A 306 -32.75 5.38 -8.67
N LEU A 307 -32.25 4.86 -7.53
CA LEU A 307 -33.08 4.16 -6.56
C LEU A 307 -34.16 5.09 -5.92
N ALA A 308 -33.77 6.33 -5.63
CA ALA A 308 -34.71 7.32 -5.05
C ALA A 308 -35.83 7.73 -6.02
N LYS A 309 -35.56 7.68 -7.34
CA LYS A 309 -36.56 7.97 -8.40
C LYS A 309 -37.44 6.77 -8.77
N GLY A 310 -37.19 5.60 -8.17
CA GLY A 310 -37.96 4.37 -8.44
C GLY A 310 -37.67 3.73 -9.81
N ASP A 311 -36.63 4.18 -10.52
CA ASP A 311 -36.24 3.62 -11.82
C ASP A 311 -35.62 2.23 -11.63
N LYS A 312 -36.10 1.23 -12.37
CA LYS A 312 -35.50 -0.12 -12.33
C LYS A 312 -34.08 -0.06 -12.86
N VAL A 313 -33.12 -0.40 -11.99
CA VAL A 313 -31.73 -0.62 -12.40
C VAL A 313 -31.69 -1.87 -13.26
N THR A 314 -31.49 -1.71 -14.55
CA THR A 314 -31.08 -2.82 -15.44
C THR A 314 -29.64 -3.18 -15.09
N VAL A 315 -29.44 -4.38 -14.54
CA VAL A 315 -28.14 -4.98 -14.17
C VAL A 315 -27.36 -5.35 -15.43
#